data_0c3817a052d087b5a12475760610ad03
#
_entry.id   0c3817a052d087b5a12475760610ad03
#
_cell.length_a   1.000
_cell.length_b   1.000
_cell.length_c   1.000
_cell.angle_alpha   90.00
_cell.angle_beta   90.00
_cell.angle_gamma   90.00
#
_symmetry.space_group_name_H-M   'P 1'
#
loop_
_entity.id
_entity.type
_entity.pdbx_description
1 polymer ?
#
loop_
_entity_poly.entity_id
_entity_poly.type
_entity_poly.pdbx_seq_one_letter_code
_entity_poly.pdbx_strand_id
1 'polypeptide(L)'
;MAKLVSKTYGDALFELALEEDRLDSLFEESKVIREVFLTNSELIKLLNHPKIDKEEKISVIENIFTDRVSKDMVGFLVLVIKKERQNSILEILDYFIALVK
;
A
#
# COMPACT_ATOMS: atom_id res chain seq x y z
N MET A 1 3.44 -12.14 -12.37
CA MET A 1 4.32 -12.24 -11.33
C MET A 1 3.94 -11.46 -10.10
N ALA A 2 2.63 -11.42 -9.84
CA ALA A 2 2.12 -10.74 -8.66
C ALA A 2 2.73 -11.27 -7.36
N LYS A 3 2.96 -12.58 -7.28
CA LYS A 3 3.54 -13.17 -6.08
C LYS A 3 4.94 -12.67 -5.78
N LEU A 4 5.76 -12.47 -6.81
CA LEU A 4 7.12 -11.97 -6.61
C LEU A 4 7.10 -10.51 -6.18
N VAL A 5 6.23 -9.71 -6.78
CA VAL A 5 6.07 -8.31 -6.41
C VAL A 5 5.57 -8.19 -4.97
N SER A 6 4.56 -9.00 -4.61
CA SER A 6 4.01 -9.02 -3.26
C SER A 6 5.07 -9.35 -2.23
N LYS A 7 5.89 -10.35 -2.52
CA LYS A 7 6.96 -10.76 -1.61
C LYS A 7 8.00 -9.66 -1.46
N THR A 8 8.45 -9.09 -2.58
CA THR A 8 9.48 -8.07 -2.54
C THR A 8 9.06 -6.85 -1.71
N TYR A 9 7.88 -6.33 -1.99
CA TYR A 9 7.39 -5.14 -1.29
C TYR A 9 6.88 -5.47 0.11
N GLY A 10 6.24 -6.62 0.27
CA GLY A 10 5.76 -7.05 1.58
C GLY A 10 6.88 -7.31 2.56
N ASP A 11 7.97 -7.95 2.09
CA ASP A 11 9.15 -8.17 2.92
C ASP A 11 9.81 -6.85 3.32
N ALA A 12 9.87 -5.89 2.38
CA ALA A 12 10.44 -4.58 2.67
C ALA A 12 9.63 -3.84 3.74
N LEU A 13 8.31 -3.92 3.66
CA LEU A 13 7.45 -3.31 4.66
C LEU A 13 7.63 -3.98 6.03
N PHE A 14 7.77 -5.29 6.02
CA PHE A 14 7.98 -6.05 7.26
C PHE A 14 9.30 -5.64 7.92
N GLU A 15 10.37 -5.52 7.13
CA GLU A 15 11.66 -5.10 7.67
C GLU A 15 11.61 -3.67 8.23
N LEU A 16 10.91 -2.77 7.53
CA LEU A 16 10.72 -1.41 8.03
C LEU A 16 9.98 -1.44 9.37
N ALA A 17 8.93 -2.26 9.46
CA ALA A 17 8.15 -2.38 10.68
C ALA A 17 9.01 -2.87 11.85
N LEU A 18 9.89 -3.81 11.60
CA LEU A 18 10.79 -4.31 12.63
C LEU A 18 11.82 -3.27 13.05
N GLU A 19 12.40 -2.58 12.08
CA GLU A 19 13.42 -1.56 12.36
C GLU A 19 12.88 -0.40 13.18
N GLU A 20 11.64 -0.01 12.90
CA GLU A 20 11.00 1.12 13.56
C GLU A 20 10.21 0.71 14.78
N ASP A 21 10.22 -0.57 15.12
CA ASP A 21 9.43 -1.11 16.23
C ASP A 21 7.96 -0.73 16.11
N ARG A 22 7.43 -0.87 14.88
CA ARG A 22 6.06 -0.47 14.56
C ARG A 22 5.24 -1.58 13.92
N LEU A 23 5.57 -2.82 14.27
CA LEU A 23 4.92 -3.98 13.65
C LEU A 23 3.41 -3.95 13.85
N ASP A 24 2.97 -3.74 15.10
CA ASP A 24 1.54 -3.72 15.42
C ASP A 24 0.82 -2.57 14.73
N SER A 25 1.42 -1.37 14.74
CA SER A 25 0.75 -0.23 14.16
C SER A 25 0.68 -0.32 12.64
N LEU A 26 1.75 -0.79 11.97
CA LEU A 26 1.70 -0.96 10.51
C LEU A 26 0.76 -2.09 10.12
N PHE A 27 0.67 -3.12 10.95
CA PHE A 27 -0.28 -4.20 10.73
C PHE A 27 -1.72 -3.65 10.72
N GLU A 28 -2.09 -2.85 11.74
CA GLU A 28 -3.43 -2.27 11.81
C GLU A 28 -3.69 -1.30 10.66
N GLU A 29 -2.68 -0.51 10.30
CA GLU A 29 -2.80 0.43 9.20
C GLU A 29 -2.99 -0.29 7.87
N SER A 30 -2.31 -1.43 7.70
CA SER A 30 -2.48 -2.24 6.49
C SER A 30 -3.91 -2.72 6.35
N LYS A 31 -4.54 -3.10 7.46
CA LYS A 31 -5.93 -3.53 7.43
C LYS A 31 -6.87 -2.37 7.08
N VAL A 32 -6.59 -1.18 7.58
CA VAL A 32 -7.37 0.01 7.24
C VAL A 32 -7.29 0.29 5.74
N ILE A 33 -6.09 0.27 5.19
CA ILE A 33 -5.89 0.53 3.76
C ILE A 33 -6.59 -0.54 2.93
N ARG A 34 -6.44 -1.79 3.32
CA ARG A 34 -7.08 -2.90 2.63
C ARG A 34 -8.59 -2.70 2.57
N GLU A 35 -9.17 -2.31 3.71
CA GLU A 35 -10.62 -2.09 3.79
C GLU A 35 -11.07 -0.97 2.86
N VAL A 36 -10.32 0.12 2.82
CA VAL A 36 -10.64 1.24 1.94
C VAL A 36 -10.64 0.78 0.47
N PHE A 37 -9.64 0.01 0.07
CA PHE A 37 -9.58 -0.50 -1.30
C PHE A 37 -10.73 -1.46 -1.61
N LEU A 38 -11.08 -2.31 -0.65
CA LEU A 38 -12.15 -3.30 -0.88
C LEU A 38 -13.54 -2.67 -0.96
N THR A 39 -13.73 -1.55 -0.27
CA THR A 39 -15.03 -0.88 -0.26
C THR A 39 -15.13 0.26 -1.28
N ASN A 40 -14.07 0.53 -2.02
CA ASN A 40 -14.04 1.62 -3.00
C ASN A 40 -13.41 1.15 -4.30
N SER A 41 -14.17 0.40 -5.08
CA SER A 41 -13.67 -0.12 -6.36
C SER A 41 -13.25 0.99 -7.31
N GLU A 42 -13.83 2.19 -7.16
CA GLU A 42 -13.45 3.35 -7.97
C GLU A 42 -11.98 3.71 -7.78
N LEU A 43 -11.48 3.55 -6.55
CA LEU A 43 -10.09 3.86 -6.27
C LEU A 43 -9.16 2.91 -7.03
N ILE A 44 -9.50 1.63 -7.05
CA ILE A 44 -8.71 0.64 -7.78
C ILE A 44 -8.71 0.98 -9.28
N LYS A 45 -9.88 1.35 -9.81
CA LYS A 45 -9.99 1.72 -11.22
C LYS A 45 -9.14 2.95 -11.55
N LEU A 46 -9.14 3.93 -10.65
CA LEU A 46 -8.35 5.14 -10.85
C LEU A 46 -6.87 4.82 -10.89
N LEU A 47 -6.40 4.00 -9.96
CA LEU A 47 -4.99 3.64 -9.89
C LEU A 47 -4.53 2.86 -11.10
N ASN A 48 -5.42 2.07 -11.68
CA ASN A 48 -5.08 1.24 -12.84
C ASN A 48 -5.41 1.92 -14.18
N HIS A 49 -5.91 3.16 -14.14
CA HIS A 49 -6.30 3.86 -15.35
C HIS A 49 -5.07 4.36 -16.10
N PRO A 50 -4.88 3.93 -17.36
CA PRO A 50 -3.64 4.26 -18.08
C PRO A 50 -3.49 5.72 -18.46
N LYS A 51 -4.60 6.47 -18.49
CA LYS A 51 -4.55 7.88 -18.87
C LYS A 51 -4.38 8.84 -17.70
N ILE A 52 -4.46 8.33 -16.47
CA ILE A 52 -4.22 9.15 -15.29
C ILE A 52 -2.73 9.03 -14.98
N ASP A 53 -2.04 10.16 -14.88
CA ASP A 53 -0.60 10.10 -14.68
C ASP A 53 -0.24 9.72 -13.23
N LYS A 54 1.02 9.37 -13.07
CA LYS A 54 1.53 8.87 -11.80
C LYS A 54 1.38 9.89 -10.68
N GLU A 55 1.66 11.14 -10.97
CA GLU A 55 1.59 12.21 -9.97
C GLU A 55 0.18 12.42 -9.47
N GLU A 56 -0.79 12.29 -10.34
CA GLU A 56 -2.18 12.41 -9.96
C GLU A 56 -2.61 11.25 -9.07
N LYS A 57 -2.15 10.05 -9.41
CA LYS A 57 -2.43 8.86 -8.60
C LYS A 57 -1.83 9.00 -7.20
N ILE A 58 -0.61 9.49 -7.10
CA ILE A 58 0.06 9.74 -5.83
C ILE A 58 -0.72 10.75 -5.01
N SER A 59 -1.16 11.82 -5.66
CA SER A 59 -1.92 12.88 -5.00
C SER A 59 -3.21 12.33 -4.38
N VAL A 60 -3.90 11.47 -5.12
CA VAL A 60 -5.13 10.85 -4.62
C VAL A 60 -4.85 10.01 -3.38
N ILE A 61 -3.79 9.19 -3.44
CA ILE A 61 -3.42 8.34 -2.30
C ILE A 61 -3.07 9.20 -1.08
N GLU A 62 -2.30 10.25 -1.28
CA GLU A 62 -1.94 11.15 -0.18
C GLU A 62 -3.17 11.81 0.42
N ASN A 63 -4.10 12.26 -0.41
CA ASN A 63 -5.32 12.91 0.07
C ASN A 63 -6.20 11.96 0.88
N ILE A 64 -6.26 10.70 0.48
CA ILE A 64 -7.11 9.73 1.16
C ILE A 64 -6.49 9.27 2.48
N PHE A 65 -5.20 9.01 2.49
CA PHE A 65 -4.57 8.27 3.59
C PHE A 65 -3.76 9.10 4.57
N THR A 66 -3.44 10.36 4.25
CA THR A 66 -2.58 11.18 5.12
C THR A 66 -3.10 11.28 6.54
N ASP A 67 -4.42 11.40 6.72
CA ASP A 67 -5.02 11.51 8.04
C ASP A 67 -5.49 10.18 8.61
N ARG A 68 -5.28 9.09 7.89
CA ARG A 68 -5.77 7.77 8.31
C ARG A 68 -4.66 6.83 8.75
N VAL A 69 -3.48 6.99 8.15
CA VAL A 69 -2.35 6.12 8.45
C VAL A 69 -1.10 6.97 8.60
N SER A 70 -0.03 6.35 9.05
CA SER A 70 1.23 7.06 9.31
C SER A 70 1.90 7.50 8.01
N LYS A 71 2.84 8.43 8.16
CA LYS A 71 3.66 8.89 7.04
C LYS A 71 4.45 7.75 6.42
N ASP A 72 4.92 6.81 7.24
CA ASP A 72 5.65 5.64 6.74
C ASP A 72 4.80 4.84 5.78
N MET A 73 3.54 4.62 6.14
CA MET A 73 2.64 3.84 5.30
C MET A 73 2.26 4.59 4.04
N VAL A 74 1.98 5.89 4.15
CA VAL A 74 1.70 6.72 2.96
C VAL A 74 2.90 6.69 2.03
N GLY A 75 4.11 6.86 2.57
CA GLY A 75 5.34 6.82 1.78
C GLY A 75 5.52 5.49 1.08
N PHE A 76 5.17 4.40 1.75
CA PHE A 76 5.24 3.07 1.16
C PHE A 76 4.30 2.95 -0.04
N LEU A 77 3.06 3.40 0.11
CA LEU A 77 2.09 3.36 -1.00
C LEU A 77 2.56 4.22 -2.17
N VAL A 78 3.11 5.40 -1.87
CA VAL A 78 3.65 6.29 -2.91
C VAL A 78 4.80 5.61 -3.64
N LEU A 79 5.68 4.93 -2.91
CA LEU A 79 6.79 4.19 -3.52
C LEU A 79 6.28 3.12 -4.49
N VAL A 80 5.26 2.37 -4.08
CA VAL A 80 4.68 1.33 -4.92
C VAL A 80 4.15 1.93 -6.23
N ILE A 81 3.48 3.09 -6.14
CA ILE A 81 2.96 3.76 -7.32
C ILE A 81 4.10 4.28 -8.19
N LYS A 82 5.15 4.84 -7.59
CA LYS A 82 6.31 5.31 -8.35
C LYS A 82 6.98 4.20 -9.15
N LYS A 83 6.93 2.99 -8.62
CA LYS A 83 7.48 1.81 -9.30
C LYS A 83 6.46 1.17 -10.24
N GLU A 84 5.29 1.78 -10.38
CA GLU A 84 4.21 1.32 -11.24
C GLU A 84 3.74 -0.09 -10.89
N ARG A 85 3.65 -0.35 -9.57
CA ARG A 85 3.16 -1.63 -9.04
C ARG A 85 1.84 -1.46 -8.30
N GLN A 86 1.10 -0.37 -8.60
CA GLN A 86 -0.15 -0.07 -7.90
C GLN A 86 -1.21 -1.16 -8.05
N ASN A 87 -1.15 -1.94 -9.12
CA ASN A 87 -2.10 -3.04 -9.30
C ASN A 87 -1.84 -4.22 -8.36
N SER A 88 -0.73 -4.19 -7.63
CA SER A 88 -0.38 -5.24 -6.67
C SER A 88 -0.55 -4.82 -5.22
N ILE A 89 -1.08 -3.63 -4.96
CA ILE A 89 -1.17 -3.10 -3.59
C ILE A 89 -1.93 -4.06 -2.66
N LEU A 90 -3.09 -4.56 -3.07
CA LEU A 90 -3.86 -5.46 -2.22
C LEU A 90 -3.09 -6.73 -1.91
N GLU A 91 -2.41 -7.29 -2.90
CA GLU A 91 -1.62 -8.50 -2.69
C GLU A 91 -0.44 -8.25 -1.78
N ILE A 92 0.20 -7.07 -1.90
CA ILE A 92 1.30 -6.69 -1.02
C ILE A 92 0.81 -6.59 0.42
N LEU A 93 -0.34 -5.95 0.63
CA LEU A 93 -0.90 -5.80 1.97
C LEU A 93 -1.29 -7.15 2.55
N ASP A 94 -1.90 -8.02 1.75
CA ASP A 94 -2.27 -9.36 2.21
C ASP A 94 -1.03 -10.17 2.59
N TYR A 95 0.03 -10.06 1.81
CA TYR A 95 1.28 -10.74 2.11
C TYR A 95 1.86 -10.24 3.44
N PHE A 96 1.91 -8.93 3.61
CA PHE A 96 2.44 -8.34 4.84
C PHE A 96 1.61 -8.78 6.06
N ILE A 97 0.28 -8.72 5.94
CA ILE A 97 -0.61 -9.12 7.03
C ILE A 97 -0.37 -10.58 7.40
N ALA A 98 -0.19 -11.44 6.42
CA ALA A 98 0.07 -12.86 6.67
C ALA A 98 1.42 -13.06 7.36
N LEU A 99 2.43 -12.26 7.02
CA LEU A 99 3.73 -12.35 7.66
C LEU A 99 3.65 -12.01 9.15
N VAL A 100 2.83 -11.03 9.51
CA VAL A 100 2.73 -10.56 10.89
C VAL A 100 2.00 -11.58 11.76
N LYS A 101 1.02 -12.25 11.20
CA LYS A 101 0.30 -13.28 11.96
C LYS A 101 1.20 -14.48 12.24
#